data_773c599793eb15121e7b534cee42ceea
#
_entry.id   773c599793eb15121e7b534cee42ceea
#
_cell.length_a   1.000
_cell.length_b   1.000
_cell.length_c   1.000
_cell.angle_alpha   90.00
_cell.angle_beta   90.00
_cell.angle_gamma   90.00
#
_symmetry.space_group_name_H-M   'P 1'
#
loop_
_entity.id
_entity.type
_entity.pdbx_description
1 polymer ?
#
loop_
_entity_poly.entity_id
_entity_poly.type
_entity_poly.pdbx_seq_one_letter_code
_entity_poly.pdbx_strand_id
1 'polypeptide(L)'
;MELPAIVSRAGGALLSTLQHVRLPGVGQASVTDDPATAARRWRAVTVLRTGEEVGALPPPLERFGDRIEVRTEPAPGDRGTELAARFRGTPSEAEIGELRAALREAKQLLEVGEVLRVEPQPHGVRKPTPQGAALEGMTERAPKEGVL
;
A
#
# COMPACT_ATOMS: atom_id res chain seq x y z
N MET A 1 32.10 36.32 -23.44
CA MET A 1 31.11 35.51 -24.19
C MET A 1 30.34 34.69 -23.18
N GLU A 2 29.24 35.24 -22.72
CA GLU A 2 28.38 34.59 -21.71
C GLU A 2 27.35 33.72 -22.44
N LEU A 3 27.32 32.43 -22.10
CA LEU A 3 26.28 31.52 -22.55
C LEU A 3 25.05 31.68 -21.64
N PRO A 4 23.84 31.88 -22.18
CA PRO A 4 22.68 32.15 -21.36
C PRO A 4 22.19 30.87 -20.64
N ALA A 5 21.90 31.04 -19.36
CA ALA A 5 21.29 30.03 -18.47
C ALA A 5 19.79 29.82 -18.80
N ILE A 6 19.47 29.21 -19.94
CA ILE A 6 18.06 28.97 -20.36
C ILE A 6 17.65 27.51 -20.17
N VAL A 7 18.56 26.61 -19.82
CA VAL A 7 18.27 25.14 -19.79
C VAL A 7 17.59 24.64 -18.49
N SER A 8 17.61 25.46 -17.41
CA SER A 8 17.11 24.98 -16.10
C SER A 8 15.58 25.13 -15.88
N ARG A 9 14.88 25.92 -16.70
CA ARG A 9 13.45 26.17 -16.47
C ARG A 9 12.49 25.23 -17.18
N ALA A 10 12.91 24.57 -18.25
CA ALA A 10 12.05 23.69 -19.02
C ALA A 10 11.84 22.31 -18.37
N GLY A 11 12.82 21.82 -17.64
CA GLY A 11 12.73 20.51 -16.96
C GLY A 11 11.75 20.45 -15.79
N GLY A 12 11.63 21.56 -15.04
CA GLY A 12 10.72 21.63 -13.89
C GLY A 12 9.24 21.67 -14.28
N ALA A 13 8.92 22.33 -15.38
CA ALA A 13 7.53 22.46 -15.85
C ALA A 13 6.98 21.14 -16.41
N LEU A 14 7.81 20.32 -17.06
CA LEU A 14 7.40 19.02 -17.58
C LEU A 14 7.15 17.99 -16.46
N LEU A 15 7.96 18.01 -15.40
CA LEU A 15 7.76 17.13 -14.25
C LEU A 15 6.48 17.48 -13.48
N SER A 16 6.14 18.75 -13.33
CA SER A 16 4.92 19.18 -12.65
C SER A 16 3.65 18.82 -13.45
N THR A 17 3.71 18.80 -14.76
CA THR A 17 2.59 18.44 -15.63
C THR A 17 2.30 16.95 -15.60
N LEU A 18 3.33 16.09 -15.47
CA LEU A 18 3.15 14.65 -15.34
C LEU A 18 2.54 14.23 -13.99
N GLN A 19 2.70 15.04 -12.94
CA GLN A 19 2.10 14.78 -11.64
C GLN A 19 0.56 14.93 -11.61
N HIS A 20 -0.03 15.53 -12.63
CA HIS A 20 -1.47 15.77 -12.72
C HIS A 20 -2.18 14.87 -13.75
N VAL A 21 -1.47 14.02 -14.45
CA VAL A 21 -2.08 13.05 -15.37
C VAL A 21 -2.70 11.92 -14.56
N ARG A 22 -4.01 12.02 -14.31
CA ARG A 22 -4.82 10.95 -13.74
C ARG A 22 -5.08 9.92 -14.83
N LEU A 23 -4.37 8.81 -14.77
CA LEU A 23 -4.69 7.65 -15.60
C LEU A 23 -5.88 6.92 -14.98
N PRO A 24 -6.97 6.64 -15.74
CA PRO A 24 -8.08 5.84 -15.24
C PRO A 24 -7.56 4.46 -14.79
N GLY A 25 -7.84 4.09 -13.54
CA GLY A 25 -7.44 2.79 -12.98
C GLY A 25 -6.10 2.76 -12.25
N VAL A 26 -5.34 3.85 -12.25
CA VAL A 26 -4.18 3.99 -11.36
C VAL A 26 -4.65 4.66 -10.07
N GLY A 27 -4.45 3.99 -8.94
CA GLY A 27 -4.89 4.47 -7.63
C GLY A 27 -4.47 5.92 -7.38
N GLN A 28 -5.30 6.66 -6.67
CA GLN A 28 -5.13 8.09 -6.39
C GLN A 28 -4.00 8.40 -5.39
N ALA A 29 -2.90 7.65 -5.44
CA ALA A 29 -1.74 7.91 -4.63
C ALA A 29 -0.98 9.11 -5.19
N SER A 30 -1.01 10.22 -4.48
CA SER A 30 -0.15 11.37 -4.78
C SER A 30 1.05 11.37 -3.84
N VAL A 31 2.23 11.57 -4.39
CA VAL A 31 3.47 11.74 -3.60
C VAL A 31 3.38 12.95 -2.67
N THR A 32 2.41 13.84 -2.92
CA THR A 32 2.16 15.09 -2.17
C THR A 32 0.97 14.98 -1.21
N ASP A 33 0.42 13.79 -0.99
CA ASP A 33 -0.70 13.66 -0.06
C ASP A 33 -0.31 14.01 1.36
N ASP A 34 -1.18 14.78 1.99
CA ASP A 34 -1.12 15.02 3.41
C ASP A 34 -1.07 13.69 4.19
N PRO A 35 -0.11 13.53 5.13
CA PRO A 35 0.03 12.30 5.92
C PRO A 35 -1.26 11.84 6.58
N ALA A 36 -2.11 12.77 7.06
CA ALA A 36 -3.39 12.44 7.68
C ALA A 36 -4.38 11.83 6.67
N THR A 37 -4.38 12.31 5.43
CA THR A 37 -5.19 11.75 4.35
C THR A 37 -4.68 10.38 3.93
N ALA A 38 -3.36 10.22 3.79
CA ALA A 38 -2.73 8.94 3.47
C ALA A 38 -3.01 7.89 4.56
N ALA A 39 -3.03 8.29 5.84
CA ALA A 39 -3.30 7.42 6.97
C ALA A 39 -4.71 6.81 6.95
N ARG A 40 -5.71 7.56 6.47
CA ARG A 40 -7.13 7.15 6.42
C ARG A 40 -7.54 6.40 5.16
N ARG A 41 -6.63 6.11 4.27
CA ARG A 41 -6.94 5.38 3.04
C ARG A 41 -7.35 3.94 3.34
N TRP A 42 -8.24 3.43 2.51
CA TRP A 42 -8.52 2.01 2.46
C TRP A 42 -7.28 1.24 2.01
N ARG A 43 -7.03 0.13 2.68
CA ARG A 43 -6.02 -0.85 2.31
C ARG A 43 -6.73 -2.15 2.05
N ALA A 44 -6.47 -2.76 0.91
CA ALA A 44 -7.23 -3.91 0.45
C ALA A 44 -6.32 -5.06 0.03
N VAL A 45 -6.81 -6.27 0.21
CA VAL A 45 -6.25 -7.50 -0.34
C VAL A 45 -7.35 -8.25 -1.07
N THR A 46 -7.02 -8.86 -2.20
CA THR A 46 -7.92 -9.77 -2.89
C THR A 46 -7.74 -11.17 -2.34
N VAL A 47 -8.82 -11.77 -1.88
CA VAL A 47 -8.88 -13.13 -1.33
C VAL A 47 -9.64 -14.01 -2.31
N LEU A 48 -9.05 -15.15 -2.71
CA LEU A 48 -9.67 -16.10 -3.64
C LEU A 48 -10.69 -16.99 -2.91
N ARG A 49 -11.65 -16.35 -2.26
CA ARG A 49 -12.79 -16.95 -1.54
C ARG A 49 -14.04 -16.13 -1.79
N THR A 50 -15.19 -16.74 -1.54
CA THR A 50 -16.48 -16.03 -1.57
C THR A 50 -16.61 -15.06 -0.40
N GLY A 51 -17.49 -14.06 -0.51
CA GLY A 51 -17.73 -13.13 0.61
C GLY A 51 -18.23 -13.81 1.88
N GLU A 52 -18.98 -14.91 1.75
CA GLU A 52 -19.45 -15.71 2.90
C GLU A 52 -18.30 -16.40 3.62
N GLU A 53 -17.34 -16.96 2.88
CA GLU A 53 -16.14 -17.59 3.46
C GLU A 53 -15.18 -16.58 4.12
N VAL A 54 -15.10 -15.36 3.59
CA VAL A 54 -14.28 -14.28 4.18
C VAL A 54 -14.88 -13.79 5.49
N GLY A 55 -16.21 -13.74 5.56
CA GLY A 55 -16.92 -13.23 6.73
C GLY A 55 -16.76 -11.72 6.94
N ALA A 56 -17.34 -11.22 8.02
CA ALA A 56 -17.35 -9.79 8.32
C ALA A 56 -16.03 -9.28 8.91
N LEU A 57 -15.38 -10.09 9.75
CA LEU A 57 -14.15 -9.70 10.47
C LEU A 57 -13.23 -10.91 10.63
N PRO A 58 -12.24 -11.10 9.75
CA PRO A 58 -11.25 -12.15 9.90
C PRO A 58 -10.41 -12.00 11.18
N PRO A 59 -10.02 -13.13 11.86
CA PRO A 59 -9.33 -13.11 13.14
C PRO A 59 -8.12 -12.19 13.26
N PRO A 60 -7.21 -12.07 12.27
CA PRO A 60 -6.09 -11.16 12.36
C PRO A 60 -6.48 -9.69 12.48
N LEU A 61 -7.68 -9.30 12.05
CA LEU A 61 -8.19 -7.94 12.13
C LEU A 61 -8.92 -7.65 13.46
N GLU A 62 -9.35 -8.66 14.20
CA GLU A 62 -10.08 -8.50 15.47
C GLU A 62 -9.29 -7.70 16.51
N ARG A 63 -7.95 -7.81 16.50
CA ARG A 63 -7.08 -7.08 17.43
C ARG A 63 -7.18 -5.56 17.35
N PHE A 64 -7.70 -5.03 16.25
CA PHE A 64 -7.89 -3.58 16.07
C PHE A 64 -9.22 -3.08 16.63
N GLY A 65 -10.20 -3.98 16.88
CA GLY A 65 -11.50 -3.65 17.44
C GLY A 65 -12.19 -2.53 16.68
N ASP A 66 -12.80 -1.62 17.42
CA ASP A 66 -13.56 -0.48 16.86
C ASP A 66 -12.68 0.60 16.20
N ARG A 67 -11.37 0.46 16.28
CA ARG A 67 -10.42 1.42 15.69
C ARG A 67 -10.38 1.40 14.18
N ILE A 68 -10.83 0.30 13.58
CA ILE A 68 -10.85 0.13 12.13
C ILE A 68 -12.28 -0.02 11.61
N GLU A 69 -12.43 0.23 10.34
CA GLU A 69 -13.61 -0.10 9.55
C GLU A 69 -13.18 -1.13 8.52
N VAL A 70 -13.94 -2.22 8.42
CA VAL A 70 -13.70 -3.33 7.49
C VAL A 70 -14.84 -3.41 6.51
N ARG A 71 -14.55 -3.68 5.24
CA ARG A 71 -15.53 -3.97 4.20
C ARG A 71 -15.08 -5.15 3.35
N THR A 72 -16.05 -5.86 2.81
CA THR A 72 -15.86 -6.94 1.84
C THR A 72 -16.70 -6.64 0.61
N GLU A 73 -16.10 -6.68 -0.56
CA GLU A 73 -16.77 -6.44 -1.85
C GLU A 73 -16.31 -7.50 -2.87
N PRO A 74 -17.12 -7.82 -3.89
CA PRO A 74 -16.66 -8.68 -4.98
C PRO A 74 -15.42 -8.08 -5.64
N ALA A 75 -14.37 -8.87 -5.81
CA ALA A 75 -13.17 -8.43 -6.49
C ALA A 75 -13.41 -8.30 -8.00
N PRO A 76 -12.75 -7.35 -8.69
CA PRO A 76 -12.87 -7.19 -10.13
C PRO A 76 -12.51 -8.47 -10.89
N GLY A 77 -13.29 -8.79 -11.94
CA GLY A 77 -13.03 -9.93 -12.81
C GLY A 77 -13.30 -11.29 -12.18
N ASP A 78 -14.28 -11.38 -11.27
CA ASP A 78 -14.68 -12.64 -10.59
C ASP A 78 -13.54 -13.35 -9.87
N ARG A 79 -12.58 -12.57 -9.33
CA ARG A 79 -11.38 -13.11 -8.66
C ARG A 79 -11.56 -13.29 -7.15
N GLY A 80 -12.78 -13.55 -6.69
CA GLY A 80 -13.09 -13.71 -5.28
C GLY A 80 -13.55 -12.42 -4.61
N THR A 81 -13.03 -12.10 -3.44
CA THR A 81 -13.50 -11.01 -2.59
C THR A 81 -12.36 -10.02 -2.28
N GLU A 82 -12.63 -8.74 -2.41
CA GLU A 82 -11.77 -7.69 -1.89
C GLU A 82 -12.08 -7.49 -0.41
N LEU A 83 -11.11 -7.76 0.45
CA LEU A 83 -11.13 -7.46 1.87
C LEU A 83 -10.36 -6.18 2.10
N ALA A 84 -11.04 -5.13 2.55
CA ALA A 84 -10.44 -3.82 2.76
C ALA A 84 -10.65 -3.34 4.20
N ALA A 85 -9.67 -2.62 4.73
CA ALA A 85 -9.74 -2.00 6.04
C ALA A 85 -9.10 -0.61 6.05
N ARG A 86 -9.61 0.27 6.93
CA ARG A 86 -9.04 1.59 7.21
C ARG A 86 -9.20 1.95 8.67
N PHE A 87 -8.36 2.83 9.17
CA PHE A 87 -8.54 3.39 10.51
C PHE A 87 -9.64 4.47 10.53
N ARG A 88 -10.41 4.49 11.59
CA ARG A 88 -11.43 5.55 11.85
C ARG A 88 -10.78 6.86 12.30
N GLY A 89 -9.64 6.78 13.00
CA GLY A 89 -8.88 7.92 13.51
C GLY A 89 -7.62 8.21 12.70
N THR A 90 -6.64 8.81 13.36
CA THR A 90 -5.32 9.11 12.79
C THR A 90 -4.31 8.11 13.34
N PRO A 91 -3.97 7.05 12.58
CA PRO A 91 -2.99 6.05 12.99
C PRO A 91 -1.56 6.58 12.84
N SER A 92 -0.64 6.01 13.61
CA SER A 92 0.79 6.12 13.38
C SER A 92 1.24 5.27 12.18
N GLU A 93 2.42 5.52 11.65
CA GLU A 93 3.03 4.70 10.59
C GLU A 93 3.20 3.24 11.02
N ALA A 94 3.54 2.99 12.29
CA ALA A 94 3.64 1.64 12.84
C ALA A 94 2.29 0.91 12.79
N GLU A 95 1.21 1.55 13.22
CA GLU A 95 -0.14 0.99 13.18
C GLU A 95 -0.61 0.70 11.76
N ILE A 96 -0.25 1.56 10.82
CA ILE A 96 -0.51 1.32 9.39
C ILE A 96 0.23 0.07 8.91
N GLY A 97 1.49 -0.10 9.33
CA GLY A 97 2.28 -1.30 9.04
C GLY A 97 1.66 -2.57 9.61
N GLU A 98 1.17 -2.50 10.86
CA GLU A 98 0.47 -3.61 11.53
C GLU A 98 -0.84 -3.98 10.82
N LEU A 99 -1.64 -2.99 10.37
CA LEU A 99 -2.86 -3.25 9.63
C LEU A 99 -2.59 -3.96 8.30
N ARG A 100 -1.53 -3.54 7.59
CA ARG A 100 -1.11 -4.22 6.36
C ARG A 100 -0.67 -5.66 6.61
N ALA A 101 0.10 -5.87 7.68
CA ALA A 101 0.50 -7.22 8.07
C ALA A 101 -0.72 -8.09 8.38
N ALA A 102 -1.68 -7.56 9.13
CA ALA A 102 -2.92 -8.26 9.47
C ALA A 102 -3.78 -8.61 8.25
N LEU A 103 -3.87 -7.71 7.26
CA LEU A 103 -4.59 -8.01 6.01
C LEU A 103 -3.92 -9.13 5.21
N ARG A 104 -2.59 -9.14 5.12
CA ARG A 104 -1.86 -10.25 4.48
C ARG A 104 -1.99 -11.55 5.23
N GLU A 105 -1.94 -11.50 6.55
CA GLU A 105 -2.16 -12.66 7.42
C GLU A 105 -3.58 -13.21 7.25
N ALA A 106 -4.59 -12.34 7.23
CA ALA A 106 -5.98 -12.73 6.97
C ALA A 106 -6.13 -13.41 5.61
N LYS A 107 -5.51 -12.86 4.56
CA LYS A 107 -5.49 -13.49 3.24
C LYS A 107 -4.89 -14.89 3.29
N GLN A 108 -3.74 -15.07 3.92
CA GLN A 108 -3.09 -16.39 4.03
C GLN A 108 -3.97 -17.39 4.78
N LEU A 109 -4.55 -16.98 5.91
CA LEU A 109 -5.44 -17.85 6.68
C LEU A 109 -6.69 -18.26 5.88
N LEU A 110 -7.29 -17.32 5.16
CA LEU A 110 -8.50 -17.59 4.36
C LEU A 110 -8.22 -18.47 3.14
N GLU A 111 -7.08 -18.29 2.47
CA GLU A 111 -6.75 -19.03 1.24
C GLU A 111 -6.08 -20.38 1.52
N VAL A 112 -5.20 -20.45 2.50
CA VAL A 112 -4.33 -21.63 2.77
C VAL A 112 -4.70 -22.34 4.07
N GLY A 113 -5.32 -21.63 5.01
CA GLY A 113 -5.66 -22.15 6.34
C GLY A 113 -4.56 -21.96 7.38
N GLU A 114 -3.38 -21.48 6.99
CA GLU A 114 -2.26 -21.23 7.89
C GLU A 114 -1.43 -20.02 7.44
N VAL A 115 -0.68 -19.43 8.38
CA VAL A 115 0.25 -18.32 8.07
C VAL A 115 1.61 -18.92 7.72
N LEU A 116 1.98 -18.79 6.46
CA LEU A 116 3.28 -19.26 5.97
C LEU A 116 4.38 -18.27 6.38
N ARG A 117 5.39 -18.77 7.06
CA ARG A 117 6.60 -18.03 7.39
C ARG A 117 7.78 -18.61 6.65
N VAL A 118 8.51 -17.76 5.94
CA VAL A 118 9.76 -18.14 5.28
C VAL A 118 10.92 -17.64 6.12
N GLU A 119 11.65 -18.53 6.74
CA GLU A 119 12.90 -18.25 7.45
C GLU A 119 14.00 -19.22 6.98
N PRO A 120 15.21 -18.74 6.64
CA PRO A 120 15.63 -17.34 6.67
C PRO A 120 15.00 -16.50 5.55
N GLN A 121 14.87 -15.21 5.79
CA GLN A 121 14.43 -14.26 4.78
C GLN A 121 15.37 -14.33 3.56
N PRO A 122 14.85 -14.41 2.33
CA PRO A 122 15.69 -14.62 1.13
C PRO A 122 16.53 -13.39 0.74
N HIS A 123 16.51 -12.34 1.54
CA HIS A 123 17.27 -11.12 1.29
C HIS A 123 18.65 -11.22 1.95
N GLY A 124 19.67 -11.58 1.17
CA GLY A 124 21.05 -11.42 1.58
C GLY A 124 21.38 -9.93 1.87
N VAL A 125 22.37 -9.71 2.74
CA VAL A 125 22.89 -8.35 2.98
C VAL A 125 23.49 -7.84 1.67
N ARG A 126 22.81 -6.89 1.02
CA ARG A 126 23.33 -6.24 -0.19
C ARG A 126 24.41 -5.27 0.19
N LYS A 127 25.49 -5.24 -0.60
CA LYS A 127 26.49 -4.16 -0.46
C LYS A 127 25.80 -2.82 -0.69
N PRO A 128 26.01 -1.82 0.19
CA PRO A 128 25.43 -0.50 0.02
C PRO A 128 25.94 0.12 -1.28
N THR A 129 25.01 0.34 -2.21
CA THR A 129 25.28 1.07 -3.45
C THR A 129 24.34 2.28 -3.51
N PRO A 130 24.75 3.39 -4.15
CA PRO A 130 23.90 4.57 -4.28
C PRO A 130 22.57 4.27 -4.96
N GLN A 131 22.55 3.34 -5.93
CA GLN A 131 21.34 2.89 -6.62
C GLN A 131 20.47 2.01 -5.71
N GLY A 132 21.07 1.17 -4.86
CA GLY A 132 20.35 0.37 -3.88
C GLY A 132 19.65 1.24 -2.84
N ALA A 133 20.31 2.26 -2.32
CA ALA A 133 19.73 3.22 -1.39
C ALA A 133 18.57 4.01 -1.99
N ALA A 134 18.63 4.37 -3.27
CA ALA A 134 17.54 5.02 -3.97
C ALA A 134 16.34 4.08 -4.11
N LEU A 135 16.54 2.80 -4.45
CA LEU A 135 15.48 1.79 -4.55
C LEU A 135 14.85 1.49 -3.18
N GLU A 136 15.65 1.37 -2.11
CA GLU A 136 15.14 1.19 -0.75
C GLU A 136 14.28 2.38 -0.32
N GLY A 137 14.71 3.61 -0.56
CA GLY A 137 13.91 4.80 -0.29
C GLY A 137 12.61 4.88 -1.09
N MET A 138 12.56 4.33 -2.29
CA MET A 138 11.32 4.20 -3.07
C MET A 138 10.40 3.11 -2.50
N THR A 139 10.97 1.98 -2.10
CA THR A 139 10.23 0.87 -1.50
C THR A 139 9.63 1.25 -0.15
N GLU A 140 10.33 2.03 0.66
CA GLU A 140 9.81 2.56 1.93
C GLU A 140 8.64 3.53 1.73
N ARG A 141 8.56 4.21 0.60
CA ARG A 141 7.45 5.11 0.26
C ARG A 141 6.25 4.37 -0.34
N ALA A 142 6.48 3.29 -1.04
CA ALA A 142 5.41 2.48 -1.65
C ALA A 142 4.30 2.05 -0.66
N PRO A 143 4.61 1.71 0.61
CA PRO A 143 3.58 1.46 1.61
C PRO A 143 2.58 2.58 1.84
N LYS A 144 2.92 3.83 1.59
CA LYS A 144 2.01 4.98 1.78
C LYS A 144 0.92 5.05 0.72
N GLU A 145 1.09 4.35 -0.38
CA GLU A 145 0.17 4.38 -1.52
C GLU A 145 -1.04 3.44 -1.38
N GLY A 146 -1.14 2.67 -0.30
CA GLY A 146 -2.28 1.78 -0.05
C GLY A 146 -2.30 0.50 -0.91
N VAL A 147 -1.27 0.27 -1.72
CA VAL A 147 -1.09 -0.98 -2.47
C VAL A 147 -0.34 -1.98 -1.60
N LEU A 148 -0.87 -3.20 -1.52
CA LEU A 148 -0.32 -4.32 -0.74
C LEU A 148 0.24 -5.40 -1.65
#